data_942813be02082d196211bc9cfa2aebd9
#
_entry.id   942813be02082d196211bc9cfa2aebd9
#
_cell.length_a   1.000
_cell.length_b   1.000
_cell.length_c   1.000
_cell.angle_alpha   90.00
_cell.angle_beta   90.00
_cell.angle_gamma   90.00
#
_symmetry.space_group_name_H-M   'P 1'
#
loop_
_entity.id
_entity.type
_entity.pdbx_description
1 polymer ?
#
loop_
_entity_poly.entity_id
_entity_poly.type
_entity_poly.pdbx_seq_one_letter_code
_entity_poly.pdbx_strand_id
1 'polypeptide(L)'
;MYKRQGEQIEYSICAIPPEELEEHFEELFCMDGFNITIPYKVRLMEQLDRLDTSARNHGAVNVVSIAADGKRCGYNTDCIGFVRTMQSHGVPISGRVCVLGAGGVGRMFATECALRGCAVTLAVRAASMKAAEQVAAHIRSLDAQAQVEVMDIEQLDGSQAYELMINATPVGMYPNVQHSPVDEQALRSVKTLFDCIYNPGTTLLMQQAQQAGCQTIGGMEMLVWQAAAAQEIWFGRSFSDCQVAQVAAKM
;
A
#
# COMPACT_ATOMS: atom_id res chain seq x y z
N MET A 1 7.42 14.18 -12.35
CA MET A 1 5.98 14.05 -12.57
C MET A 1 5.22 15.38 -12.48
N TYR A 2 5.59 16.29 -11.61
CA TYR A 2 4.84 17.52 -11.28
C TYR A 2 4.97 18.70 -12.29
N LYS A 3 5.92 18.67 -13.22
CA LYS A 3 6.22 19.80 -14.14
C LYS A 3 5.42 19.89 -15.45
N ARG A 4 4.49 18.98 -15.74
CA ARG A 4 3.89 18.87 -17.10
C ARG A 4 2.55 19.59 -17.32
N GLN A 5 2.01 20.32 -16.37
CA GLN A 5 0.62 20.82 -16.46
C GLN A 5 0.42 22.35 -16.48
N GLY A 6 1.46 23.13 -16.71
CA GLY A 6 1.32 24.57 -16.95
C GLY A 6 1.09 25.45 -15.71
N GLU A 7 0.99 24.86 -14.52
CA GLU A 7 0.99 25.58 -13.24
C GLU A 7 2.38 25.51 -12.62
N GLN A 8 2.84 26.58 -12.03
CA GLN A 8 4.08 26.60 -11.24
C GLN A 8 3.79 25.91 -9.90
N ILE A 9 4.05 24.61 -9.85
CA ILE A 9 4.04 23.86 -8.59
C ILE A 9 5.49 23.79 -8.11
N GLU A 10 5.75 24.33 -6.95
CA GLU A 10 7.01 24.13 -6.25
C GLU A 10 6.88 22.83 -5.43
N TYR A 11 7.75 21.86 -5.70
CA TYR A 11 7.80 20.59 -4.97
C TYR A 11 9.25 20.24 -4.66
N SER A 12 9.58 20.19 -3.39
CA SER A 12 10.92 19.91 -2.88
C SER A 12 10.91 18.67 -1.97
N ILE A 13 12.07 18.05 -1.81
CA ILE A 13 12.27 16.98 -0.83
C ILE A 13 12.84 17.61 0.43
N CYS A 14 12.18 17.40 1.55
CA CYS A 14 12.63 17.81 2.86
C CYS A 14 13.02 16.54 3.66
N ALA A 15 14.32 16.37 3.91
CA ALA A 15 14.83 15.29 4.75
C ALA A 15 14.94 15.79 6.19
N ILE A 16 14.07 15.32 7.06
CA ILE A 16 14.01 15.72 8.47
C ILE A 16 14.42 14.52 9.31
N PRO A 17 15.42 14.63 10.23
CA PRO A 17 15.68 13.58 11.20
C PRO A 17 14.49 13.34 12.12
N PRO A 18 14.22 12.08 12.55
CA PRO A 18 13.06 11.78 13.39
C PRO A 18 12.98 12.57 14.70
N GLU A 19 14.12 12.90 15.27
CA GLU A 19 14.27 13.70 16.49
C GLU A 19 13.95 15.18 16.29
N GLU A 20 14.08 15.70 15.07
CA GLU A 20 13.88 17.11 14.73
C GLU A 20 12.49 17.39 14.13
N LEU A 21 11.64 16.37 13.93
CA LEU A 21 10.35 16.52 13.26
C LEU A 21 9.47 17.62 13.85
N GLU A 22 9.45 17.75 15.18
CA GLU A 22 8.59 18.70 15.87
C GLU A 22 9.02 20.14 15.66
N GLU A 23 10.33 20.37 15.50
CA GLU A 23 10.91 21.68 15.22
C GLU A 23 10.53 22.21 13.82
N HIS A 24 10.18 21.28 12.88
CA HIS A 24 9.78 21.60 11.52
C HIS A 24 8.27 21.73 11.30
N PHE A 25 7.44 21.54 12.33
CA PHE A 25 5.98 21.62 12.15
C PHE A 25 5.50 22.98 11.64
N GLU A 26 6.07 24.08 12.12
CA GLU A 26 5.69 25.42 11.65
C GLU A 26 5.96 25.59 10.15
N GLU A 27 7.12 25.15 9.67
CA GLU A 27 7.51 25.19 8.26
C GLU A 27 6.60 24.30 7.40
N LEU A 28 6.40 23.04 7.82
CA LEU A 28 5.55 22.08 7.12
C LEU A 28 4.11 22.56 7.00
N PHE A 29 3.58 23.19 8.04
CA PHE A 29 2.20 23.68 8.07
C PHE A 29 1.99 25.04 7.41
N CYS A 30 3.05 25.69 6.92
CA CYS A 30 2.97 26.86 6.02
C CYS A 30 2.83 26.48 4.53
N MET A 31 2.95 25.18 4.18
CA MET A 31 2.77 24.69 2.81
C MET A 31 1.28 24.49 2.49
N ASP A 32 0.94 24.35 1.20
CA ASP A 32 -0.41 23.95 0.77
C ASP A 32 -0.68 22.45 1.05
N GLY A 33 0.37 21.66 1.19
CA GLY A 33 0.33 20.24 1.51
C GLY A 33 1.66 19.53 1.26
N PHE A 34 1.77 18.30 1.73
CA PHE A 34 3.01 17.52 1.58
C PHE A 34 2.76 16.02 1.62
N ASN A 35 3.70 15.26 1.04
CA ASN A 35 3.76 13.80 1.19
C ASN A 35 4.60 13.40 2.40
N ILE A 36 4.23 12.28 3.00
CA ILE A 36 4.91 11.69 4.14
C ILE A 36 5.34 10.27 3.79
N THR A 37 6.58 9.93 4.16
CA THR A 37 7.07 8.56 4.07
C THR A 37 7.52 8.03 5.43
N ILE A 38 8.10 6.84 5.46
CA ILE A 38 8.69 6.24 6.65
C ILE A 38 9.80 7.17 7.20
N PRO A 39 9.86 7.38 8.54
CA PRO A 39 9.08 6.72 9.59
C PRO A 39 7.89 7.53 10.13
N TYR A 40 7.43 8.58 9.46
CA TYR A 40 6.57 9.64 10.01
C TYR A 40 5.08 9.40 9.85
N LYS A 41 4.66 8.41 9.03
CA LYS A 41 3.25 8.18 8.64
C LYS A 41 2.25 8.03 9.80
N VAL A 42 2.70 7.53 10.94
CA VAL A 42 1.88 7.37 12.15
C VAL A 42 2.01 8.59 13.07
N ARG A 43 3.25 9.06 13.29
CA ARG A 43 3.56 10.14 14.25
C ARG A 43 2.87 11.47 13.89
N LEU A 44 2.75 11.79 12.60
CA LEU A 44 2.11 13.03 12.15
C LEU A 44 0.57 13.03 12.33
N MET A 45 -0.06 11.88 12.54
CA MET A 45 -1.51 11.82 12.69
C MET A 45 -2.05 12.67 13.85
N GLU A 46 -1.30 12.75 14.94
CA GLU A 46 -1.67 13.50 16.16
C GLU A 46 -1.64 15.02 15.95
N GLN A 47 -0.95 15.48 14.91
CA GLN A 47 -0.79 16.90 14.59
C GLN A 47 -1.82 17.41 13.57
N LEU A 48 -2.75 16.56 13.15
CA LEU A 48 -3.73 16.88 12.11
C LEU A 48 -5.11 17.13 12.73
N ASP A 49 -5.81 18.13 12.19
CA ASP A 49 -7.14 18.50 12.68
C ASP A 49 -8.21 17.49 12.25
N ARG A 50 -7.97 16.78 11.15
CA ARG A 50 -8.88 15.77 10.61
C ARG A 50 -8.11 14.65 9.91
N LEU A 51 -8.63 13.45 10.04
CA LEU A 51 -8.21 12.30 9.24
C LEU A 51 -9.34 11.90 8.28
N ASP A 52 -9.01 11.75 7.02
CA ASP A 52 -9.89 11.11 6.05
C ASP A 52 -10.13 9.63 6.42
N THR A 53 -11.19 9.03 5.90
CA THR A 53 -11.50 7.61 6.16
C THR A 53 -10.35 6.70 5.75
N SER A 54 -9.65 7.01 4.65
CA SER A 54 -8.46 6.27 4.21
C SER A 54 -7.35 6.26 5.27
N ALA A 55 -7.04 7.40 5.87
CA ALA A 55 -6.02 7.50 6.92
C ALA A 55 -6.48 6.87 8.24
N ARG A 56 -7.75 7.08 8.61
CA ARG A 56 -8.32 6.59 9.86
C ARG A 56 -8.36 5.06 9.93
N ASN A 57 -8.85 4.41 8.87
CA ASN A 57 -8.97 2.96 8.82
C ASN A 57 -7.59 2.27 8.84
N HIS A 58 -6.60 2.85 8.18
CA HIS A 58 -5.27 2.25 8.07
C HIS A 58 -4.30 2.67 9.17
N GLY A 59 -4.67 3.68 9.99
CA GLY A 59 -3.82 4.19 11.07
C GLY A 59 -2.48 4.74 10.57
N ALA A 60 -2.48 5.37 9.39
CA ALA A 60 -1.29 5.95 8.79
C ALA A 60 -1.68 7.03 7.76
N VAL A 61 -0.88 8.10 7.70
CA VAL A 61 -1.03 9.22 6.75
C VAL A 61 0.20 9.26 5.84
N ASN A 62 -0.01 9.39 4.53
CA ASN A 62 1.08 9.64 3.58
C ASN A 62 0.89 10.92 2.76
N VAL A 63 -0.26 11.59 2.91
CA VAL A 63 -0.57 12.88 2.28
C VAL A 63 -1.25 13.78 3.29
N VAL A 64 -0.79 15.02 3.39
CA VAL A 64 -1.46 16.10 4.13
C VAL A 64 -1.90 17.18 3.14
N SER A 65 -3.11 17.67 3.29
CA SER A 65 -3.62 18.87 2.62
C SER A 65 -3.95 19.92 3.67
N ILE A 66 -3.55 21.15 3.41
CA ILE A 66 -3.77 22.30 4.29
C ILE A 66 -4.71 23.25 3.57
N ALA A 67 -5.86 23.49 4.17
CA ALA A 67 -6.87 24.39 3.62
C ALA A 67 -6.49 25.86 3.85
N ALA A 68 -7.12 26.78 3.13
CA ALA A 68 -6.87 28.22 3.25
C ALA A 68 -7.17 28.78 4.66
N ASP A 69 -7.98 28.08 5.47
CA ASP A 69 -8.24 28.42 6.88
C ASP A 69 -7.21 27.78 7.85
N GLY A 70 -6.16 27.16 7.31
CA GLY A 70 -5.09 26.50 8.06
C GLY A 70 -5.42 25.10 8.55
N LYS A 71 -6.61 24.55 8.28
CA LYS A 71 -6.98 23.21 8.71
C LYS A 71 -6.23 22.13 7.94
N ARG A 72 -5.68 21.18 8.68
CA ARG A 72 -4.83 20.09 8.20
C ARG A 72 -5.61 18.79 8.13
N CYS A 73 -5.73 18.23 6.94
CA CYS A 73 -6.39 16.95 6.72
C CYS A 73 -5.40 15.89 6.23
N GLY A 74 -5.36 14.74 6.89
CA GLY A 74 -4.49 13.62 6.54
C GLY A 74 -5.21 12.54 5.74
N TYR A 75 -4.53 12.00 4.73
CA TYR A 75 -5.02 10.94 3.84
C TYR A 75 -4.02 9.80 3.74
N ASN A 76 -4.52 8.62 3.38
CA ASN A 76 -3.68 7.51 2.96
C ASN A 76 -3.94 7.20 1.49
N THR A 77 -3.08 7.68 0.61
CA THR A 77 -3.22 7.44 -0.83
C THR A 77 -2.60 6.11 -1.28
N ASP A 78 -1.87 5.40 -0.42
CA ASP A 78 -1.35 4.07 -0.73
C ASP A 78 -2.52 3.08 -0.91
N CYS A 79 -3.53 3.10 -0.04
CA CYS A 79 -4.72 2.26 -0.20
C CYS A 79 -5.52 2.61 -1.46
N ILE A 80 -5.63 3.91 -1.79
CA ILE A 80 -6.27 4.37 -3.03
C ILE A 80 -5.50 3.86 -4.25
N GLY A 81 -4.16 3.95 -4.21
CA GLY A 81 -3.28 3.43 -5.25
C GLY A 81 -3.47 1.95 -5.49
N PHE A 82 -3.50 1.15 -4.44
CA PHE A 82 -3.77 -0.29 -4.51
C PHE A 82 -5.12 -0.58 -5.16
N VAL A 83 -6.20 0.01 -4.64
CA VAL A 83 -7.55 -0.23 -5.14
C VAL A 83 -7.69 0.13 -6.61
N ARG A 84 -7.17 1.28 -7.02
CA ARG A 84 -7.22 1.72 -8.43
C ARG A 84 -6.38 0.83 -9.34
N THR A 85 -5.22 0.35 -8.88
CA THR A 85 -4.42 -0.63 -9.63
C THR A 85 -5.19 -1.91 -9.85
N MET A 86 -5.85 -2.45 -8.83
CA MET A 86 -6.66 -3.67 -8.99
C MET A 86 -7.82 -3.44 -9.97
N GLN A 87 -8.48 -2.28 -9.90
CA GLN A 87 -9.57 -1.89 -10.80
C GLN A 87 -9.11 -1.75 -12.26
N SER A 88 -7.98 -1.09 -12.52
CA SER A 88 -7.44 -0.89 -13.88
C SER A 88 -7.06 -2.22 -14.57
N HIS A 89 -6.71 -3.24 -13.76
CA HIS A 89 -6.44 -4.60 -14.24
C HIS A 89 -7.68 -5.50 -14.27
N GLY A 90 -8.87 -4.99 -13.93
CA GLY A 90 -10.11 -5.78 -13.90
C GLY A 90 -10.13 -6.86 -12.82
N VAL A 91 -9.32 -6.74 -11.78
CA VAL A 91 -9.21 -7.73 -10.69
C VAL A 91 -10.05 -7.26 -9.50
N PRO A 92 -11.13 -7.98 -9.15
CA PRO A 92 -11.92 -7.65 -7.98
C PRO A 92 -11.17 -7.99 -6.69
N ILE A 93 -11.23 -7.10 -5.71
CA ILE A 93 -10.78 -7.39 -4.35
C ILE A 93 -11.95 -8.08 -3.64
N SER A 94 -11.96 -9.41 -3.66
CA SER A 94 -13.07 -10.24 -3.13
C SER A 94 -12.62 -11.67 -2.83
N GLY A 95 -13.43 -12.41 -2.12
CA GLY A 95 -13.17 -13.80 -1.79
C GLY A 95 -12.04 -14.01 -0.77
N ARG A 96 -11.19 -15.00 -0.97
CA ARG A 96 -10.06 -15.28 -0.09
C ARG A 96 -8.82 -14.55 -0.56
N VAL A 97 -8.19 -13.81 0.35
CA VAL A 97 -6.98 -13.02 0.07
C VAL A 97 -5.88 -13.44 1.03
N CYS A 98 -4.70 -13.75 0.48
CA CYS A 98 -3.49 -14.00 1.27
C CYS A 98 -2.57 -12.78 1.20
N VAL A 99 -2.18 -12.22 2.34
CA VAL A 99 -1.22 -11.12 2.44
C VAL A 99 0.07 -11.65 3.06
N LEU A 100 1.16 -11.60 2.30
CA LEU A 100 2.49 -11.99 2.75
C LEU A 100 3.15 -10.81 3.46
N GLY A 101 3.30 -10.92 4.79
CA GLY A 101 3.91 -9.88 5.63
C GLY A 101 2.89 -8.98 6.33
N ALA A 102 3.24 -8.55 7.56
CA ALA A 102 2.42 -7.71 8.44
C ALA A 102 3.10 -6.39 8.83
N GLY A 103 3.99 -5.88 7.97
CA GLY A 103 4.56 -4.53 8.09
C GLY A 103 3.52 -3.44 7.76
N GLY A 104 3.93 -2.17 7.72
CA GLY A 104 3.01 -1.05 7.47
C GLY A 104 2.14 -1.21 6.22
N VAL A 105 2.74 -1.63 5.10
CA VAL A 105 2.02 -1.86 3.84
C VAL A 105 1.15 -3.13 3.93
N GLY A 106 1.66 -4.22 4.54
CA GLY A 106 0.89 -5.46 4.74
C GLY A 106 -0.35 -5.23 5.62
N ARG A 107 -0.20 -4.43 6.70
CA ARG A 107 -1.33 -3.99 7.52
C ARG A 107 -2.37 -3.25 6.67
N MET A 108 -1.94 -2.32 5.82
CA MET A 108 -2.83 -1.57 4.95
C MET A 108 -3.59 -2.48 3.98
N PHE A 109 -2.90 -3.40 3.27
CA PHE A 109 -3.56 -4.33 2.35
C PHE A 109 -4.56 -5.25 3.07
N ALA A 110 -4.16 -5.84 4.21
CA ALA A 110 -5.04 -6.71 4.98
C ALA A 110 -6.30 -5.98 5.47
N THR A 111 -6.13 -4.75 5.98
CA THR A 111 -7.25 -3.92 6.43
C THR A 111 -8.18 -3.56 5.27
N GLU A 112 -7.63 -3.12 4.13
CA GLU A 112 -8.43 -2.75 2.95
C GLU A 112 -9.23 -3.94 2.41
N CYS A 113 -8.60 -5.12 2.30
CA CYS A 113 -9.27 -6.34 1.85
C CYS A 113 -10.37 -6.77 2.83
N ALA A 114 -10.09 -6.76 4.12
CA ALA A 114 -11.05 -7.15 5.15
C ALA A 114 -12.29 -6.23 5.18
N LEU A 115 -12.09 -4.90 5.10
CA LEU A 115 -13.17 -3.92 5.04
C LEU A 115 -14.02 -4.03 3.76
N ARG A 116 -13.54 -4.74 2.74
CA ARG A 116 -14.29 -5.12 1.52
C ARG A 116 -14.98 -6.47 1.63
N GLY A 117 -14.96 -7.09 2.81
CA GLY A 117 -15.61 -8.38 3.07
C GLY A 117 -14.80 -9.60 2.62
N CYS A 118 -13.49 -9.44 2.34
CA CYS A 118 -12.62 -10.58 2.03
C CYS A 118 -12.34 -11.41 3.29
N ALA A 119 -12.20 -12.74 3.13
CA ALA A 119 -11.56 -13.59 4.12
C ALA A 119 -10.03 -13.44 3.95
N VAL A 120 -9.37 -12.84 4.92
CA VAL A 120 -7.96 -12.48 4.85
C VAL A 120 -7.11 -13.47 5.64
N THR A 121 -6.08 -14.02 4.99
CA THR A 121 -4.99 -14.76 5.63
C THR A 121 -3.74 -13.89 5.67
N LEU A 122 -3.25 -13.57 6.87
CA LEU A 122 -1.94 -12.93 7.08
C LEU A 122 -0.88 -14.01 7.22
N ALA A 123 -0.10 -14.25 6.18
CA ALA A 123 0.99 -15.22 6.19
C ALA A 123 2.32 -14.54 6.49
N VAL A 124 2.94 -14.89 7.61
CA VAL A 124 4.14 -14.22 8.12
C VAL A 124 5.13 -15.24 8.67
N ARG A 125 6.41 -14.87 8.73
CA ARG A 125 7.42 -15.68 9.42
C ARG A 125 7.13 -15.74 10.92
N ALA A 126 7.53 -16.81 11.59
CA ALA A 126 7.36 -17.05 13.02
C ALA A 126 7.72 -15.81 13.88
N ALA A 127 8.82 -15.13 13.56
CA ALA A 127 9.25 -13.90 14.27
C ALA A 127 8.26 -12.73 14.15
N SER A 128 7.35 -12.75 13.18
CA SER A 128 6.37 -11.68 12.92
C SER A 128 4.95 -12.01 13.35
N MET A 129 4.71 -13.20 13.93
CA MET A 129 3.38 -13.66 14.34
C MET A 129 2.69 -12.68 15.30
N LYS A 130 3.41 -12.19 16.30
CA LYS A 130 2.86 -11.22 17.26
C LYS A 130 2.39 -9.92 16.57
N ALA A 131 3.15 -9.43 15.61
CA ALA A 131 2.77 -8.23 14.84
C ALA A 131 1.55 -8.50 13.96
N ALA A 132 1.47 -9.66 13.34
CA ALA A 132 0.32 -10.06 12.53
C ALA A 132 -0.96 -10.22 13.36
N GLU A 133 -0.88 -10.77 14.57
CA GLU A 133 -2.01 -10.84 15.51
C GLU A 133 -2.49 -9.44 15.93
N GLN A 134 -1.59 -8.48 16.11
CA GLN A 134 -1.97 -7.09 16.36
C GLN A 134 -2.71 -6.47 15.17
N VAL A 135 -2.30 -6.78 13.94
CA VAL A 135 -3.02 -6.35 12.73
C VAL A 135 -4.41 -6.98 12.68
N ALA A 136 -4.51 -8.29 12.93
CA ALA A 136 -5.79 -8.99 12.96
C ALA A 136 -6.73 -8.43 14.03
N ALA A 137 -6.22 -8.15 15.24
CA ALA A 137 -6.98 -7.52 16.31
C ALA A 137 -7.46 -6.11 15.93
N HIS A 138 -6.61 -5.32 15.28
CA HIS A 138 -7.00 -4.00 14.77
C HIS A 138 -8.13 -4.10 13.74
N ILE A 139 -8.03 -5.01 12.78
CA ILE A 139 -9.07 -5.22 11.76
C ILE A 139 -10.39 -5.59 12.42
N ARG A 140 -10.39 -6.53 13.39
CA ARG A 140 -11.59 -6.93 14.13
C ARG A 140 -12.16 -5.79 14.99
N SER A 141 -11.36 -4.81 15.38
CA SER A 141 -11.85 -3.61 16.09
C SER A 141 -12.56 -2.62 15.16
N LEU A 142 -12.22 -2.63 13.85
CA LEU A 142 -12.90 -1.83 12.83
C LEU A 142 -14.20 -2.51 12.36
N ASP A 143 -14.16 -3.82 12.21
CA ASP A 143 -15.29 -4.66 11.81
C ASP A 143 -15.26 -5.99 12.57
N ALA A 144 -16.17 -6.16 13.53
CA ALA A 144 -16.28 -7.37 14.34
C ALA A 144 -16.63 -8.64 13.54
N GLN A 145 -17.15 -8.50 12.31
CA GLN A 145 -17.47 -9.61 11.41
C GLN A 145 -16.33 -9.97 10.46
N ALA A 146 -15.23 -9.19 10.47
CA ALA A 146 -14.09 -9.42 9.59
C ALA A 146 -13.47 -10.81 9.83
N GLN A 147 -13.32 -11.56 8.75
CA GLN A 147 -12.67 -12.87 8.75
C GLN A 147 -11.17 -12.68 8.52
N VAL A 148 -10.40 -12.76 9.59
CA VAL A 148 -8.94 -12.61 9.52
C VAL A 148 -8.29 -13.74 10.30
N GLU A 149 -7.41 -14.47 9.66
CA GLU A 149 -6.55 -15.49 10.27
C GLU A 149 -5.07 -15.13 10.11
N VAL A 150 -4.25 -15.63 11.01
CA VAL A 150 -2.80 -15.47 10.98
C VAL A 150 -2.18 -16.85 10.91
N MET A 151 -1.22 -17.05 10.00
CA MET A 151 -0.52 -18.33 9.84
C MET A 151 0.97 -18.12 9.59
N ASP A 152 1.74 -19.17 9.86
CA ASP A 152 3.14 -19.20 9.43
C ASP A 152 3.22 -19.32 7.92
N ILE A 153 4.04 -18.50 7.28
CA ILE A 153 4.23 -18.48 5.83
C ILE A 153 4.74 -19.85 5.29
N GLU A 154 5.44 -20.61 6.13
CA GLU A 154 5.92 -21.96 5.78
C GLU A 154 4.78 -23.00 5.67
N GLN A 155 3.59 -22.68 6.17
CA GLN A 155 2.40 -23.51 6.06
C GLN A 155 1.61 -23.30 4.75
N LEU A 156 2.04 -22.37 3.90
CA LEU A 156 1.45 -22.16 2.58
C LEU A 156 1.88 -23.28 1.62
N ASP A 157 1.09 -24.34 1.54
CA ASP A 157 1.35 -25.55 0.77
C ASP A 157 0.58 -25.63 -0.57
N GLY A 158 -0.18 -24.60 -0.92
CA GLY A 158 -1.00 -24.54 -2.13
C GLY A 158 -2.30 -25.35 -2.04
N SER A 159 -2.63 -25.94 -0.90
CA SER A 159 -3.90 -26.66 -0.68
C SER A 159 -5.10 -25.73 -0.60
N GLN A 160 -4.90 -24.50 -0.14
CA GLN A 160 -5.93 -23.47 -0.05
C GLN A 160 -5.93 -22.57 -1.28
N ALA A 161 -7.10 -22.36 -1.88
CA ALA A 161 -7.25 -21.46 -3.01
C ALA A 161 -7.40 -20.00 -2.55
N TYR A 162 -6.70 -19.09 -3.25
CA TYR A 162 -6.77 -17.66 -3.04
C TYR A 162 -7.13 -16.95 -4.36
N GLU A 163 -8.13 -16.09 -4.32
CA GLU A 163 -8.45 -15.19 -5.45
C GLU A 163 -7.34 -14.17 -5.67
N LEU A 164 -6.71 -13.72 -4.58
CA LEU A 164 -5.64 -12.74 -4.60
C LEU A 164 -4.57 -13.09 -3.56
N MET A 165 -3.32 -13.14 -3.98
CA MET A 165 -2.15 -13.14 -3.09
C MET A 165 -1.42 -11.81 -3.23
N ILE A 166 -1.01 -11.20 -2.11
CA ILE A 166 -0.36 -9.89 -2.08
C ILE A 166 0.99 -10.02 -1.41
N ASN A 167 2.06 -9.74 -2.13
CA ASN A 167 3.38 -9.62 -1.51
C ASN A 167 3.56 -8.21 -0.93
N ALA A 168 3.58 -8.11 0.39
CA ALA A 168 3.86 -6.92 1.16
C ALA A 168 5.20 -7.01 1.92
N THR A 169 6.05 -7.96 1.54
CA THR A 169 7.40 -8.12 2.08
C THR A 169 8.43 -7.44 1.18
N PRO A 170 9.63 -7.11 1.70
CA PRO A 170 10.73 -6.63 0.87
C PRO A 170 11.50 -7.77 0.16
N VAL A 171 11.05 -9.02 0.26
CA VAL A 171 11.75 -10.17 -0.33
C VAL A 171 11.59 -10.15 -1.84
N GLY A 172 12.69 -10.14 -2.57
CA GLY A 172 12.73 -9.99 -4.02
C GLY A 172 12.97 -8.56 -4.51
N MET A 173 13.02 -7.57 -3.60
CA MET A 173 13.37 -6.18 -3.91
C MET A 173 14.89 -6.02 -4.10
N TYR A 174 15.28 -5.12 -4.99
CA TYR A 174 16.69 -4.74 -5.15
C TYR A 174 17.32 -4.32 -3.81
N PRO A 175 18.57 -4.75 -3.47
CA PRO A 175 19.48 -5.52 -4.32
C PRO A 175 19.28 -7.05 -4.27
N ASN A 176 18.44 -7.59 -3.40
CA ASN A 176 18.29 -9.03 -3.14
C ASN A 176 17.21 -9.68 -4.03
N VAL A 177 17.32 -9.48 -5.34
CA VAL A 177 16.30 -9.84 -6.33
C VAL A 177 16.10 -11.36 -6.56
N GLN A 178 17.04 -12.20 -6.08
CA GLN A 178 17.05 -13.65 -6.29
C GLN A 178 16.28 -14.43 -5.21
N HIS A 179 15.40 -13.76 -4.48
CA HIS A 179 14.64 -14.38 -3.40
C HIS A 179 13.14 -14.24 -3.62
N SER A 180 12.39 -15.26 -3.22
CA SER A 180 10.93 -15.28 -3.18
C SER A 180 10.48 -15.50 -1.73
N PRO A 181 9.40 -14.85 -1.28
CA PRO A 181 8.89 -15.04 0.10
C PRO A 181 8.21 -16.38 0.30
N VAL A 182 7.79 -17.04 -0.78
CA VAL A 182 7.15 -18.36 -0.78
C VAL A 182 7.75 -19.21 -1.91
N ASP A 183 7.56 -20.52 -1.84
CA ASP A 183 7.92 -21.44 -2.91
C ASP A 183 6.82 -21.55 -3.99
N GLU A 184 7.14 -22.25 -5.09
CA GLU A 184 6.22 -22.45 -6.21
C GLU A 184 4.97 -23.25 -5.82
N GLN A 185 5.07 -24.08 -4.78
CA GLN A 185 3.95 -24.90 -4.33
C GLN A 185 2.82 -24.01 -3.77
N ALA A 186 3.17 -22.96 -3.02
CA ALA A 186 2.22 -22.01 -2.45
C ALA A 186 1.40 -21.26 -3.53
N LEU A 187 1.93 -21.17 -4.76
CA LEU A 187 1.32 -20.41 -5.86
C LEU A 187 0.32 -21.23 -6.69
N ARG A 188 0.25 -22.55 -6.53
CA ARG A 188 -0.55 -23.45 -7.39
C ARG A 188 -2.05 -23.18 -7.37
N SER A 189 -2.56 -22.63 -6.29
CA SER A 189 -3.99 -22.33 -6.10
C SER A 189 -4.27 -20.84 -5.98
N VAL A 190 -3.38 -20.00 -6.52
CA VAL A 190 -3.50 -18.54 -6.55
C VAL A 190 -3.95 -18.09 -7.94
N LYS A 191 -5.04 -17.33 -8.00
CA LYS A 191 -5.56 -16.80 -9.27
C LYS A 191 -4.80 -15.56 -9.72
N THR A 192 -4.61 -14.61 -8.81
CA THR A 192 -3.90 -13.35 -9.08
C THR A 192 -2.85 -13.11 -8.01
N LEU A 193 -1.64 -12.75 -8.43
CA LEU A 193 -0.59 -12.24 -7.55
C LEU A 193 -0.43 -10.73 -7.78
N PHE A 194 -0.54 -9.95 -6.72
CA PHE A 194 -0.09 -8.56 -6.68
C PHE A 194 1.21 -8.46 -5.88
N ASP A 195 2.27 -7.95 -6.49
CA ASP A 195 3.54 -7.71 -5.81
C ASP A 195 3.74 -6.21 -5.63
N CYS A 196 3.78 -5.71 -4.39
CA CYS A 196 3.96 -4.27 -4.13
C CYS A 196 5.36 -3.75 -4.50
N ILE A 197 6.30 -4.65 -4.81
CA ILE A 197 7.65 -4.29 -5.27
C ILE A 197 7.56 -3.71 -6.68
N TYR A 198 8.24 -2.59 -6.89
CA TYR A 198 8.36 -1.91 -8.19
C TYR A 198 9.79 -1.90 -8.75
N ASN A 199 10.78 -2.29 -7.96
CA ASN A 199 12.17 -2.47 -8.41
C ASN A 199 12.77 -3.76 -7.82
N PRO A 200 12.97 -4.79 -8.65
CA PRO A 200 12.81 -4.85 -10.11
C PRO A 200 11.34 -4.79 -10.54
N GLY A 201 11.09 -4.45 -11.80
CA GLY A 201 9.73 -4.42 -12.39
C GLY A 201 9.05 -5.80 -12.46
N THR A 202 9.85 -6.89 -12.47
CA THR A 202 9.38 -8.27 -12.37
C THR A 202 10.25 -9.01 -11.35
N THR A 203 9.66 -9.40 -10.23
CA THR A 203 10.34 -10.14 -9.17
C THR A 203 10.42 -11.64 -9.48
N LEU A 204 11.27 -12.37 -8.75
CA LEU A 204 11.30 -13.85 -8.83
C LEU A 204 9.93 -14.45 -8.50
N LEU A 205 9.26 -13.94 -7.47
CA LEU A 205 7.91 -14.35 -7.10
C LEU A 205 6.92 -14.20 -8.26
N MET A 206 6.95 -13.07 -8.97
CA MET A 206 6.09 -12.85 -10.15
C MET A 206 6.40 -13.83 -11.28
N GLN A 207 7.67 -14.15 -11.53
CA GLN A 207 8.06 -15.15 -12.54
C GLN A 207 7.54 -16.54 -12.19
N GLN A 208 7.68 -16.96 -10.93
CA GLN A 208 7.17 -18.24 -10.43
C GLN A 208 5.63 -18.29 -10.52
N ALA A 209 4.95 -17.20 -10.16
CA ALA A 209 3.49 -17.10 -10.25
C ALA A 209 2.99 -17.20 -11.71
N GLN A 210 3.69 -16.56 -12.67
CA GLN A 210 3.37 -16.68 -14.09
C GLN A 210 3.53 -18.11 -14.60
N GLN A 211 4.59 -18.82 -14.16
CA GLN A 211 4.80 -20.22 -14.50
C GLN A 211 3.71 -21.14 -13.90
N ALA A 212 3.18 -20.78 -12.73
CA ALA A 212 2.04 -21.45 -12.10
C ALA A 212 0.68 -21.10 -12.74
N GLY A 213 0.64 -20.17 -13.72
CA GLY A 213 -0.58 -19.75 -14.41
C GLY A 213 -1.34 -18.60 -13.74
N CYS A 214 -0.75 -17.95 -12.74
CA CYS A 214 -1.36 -16.79 -12.09
C CYS A 214 -1.32 -15.55 -13.00
N GLN A 215 -2.36 -14.72 -12.93
CA GLN A 215 -2.25 -13.33 -13.37
C GLN A 215 -1.31 -12.58 -12.42
N THR A 216 -0.37 -11.77 -12.93
CA THR A 216 0.56 -11.02 -12.07
C THR A 216 0.47 -9.52 -12.31
N ILE A 217 0.52 -8.76 -11.23
CA ILE A 217 0.46 -7.30 -11.22
C ILE A 217 1.60 -6.79 -10.33
N GLY A 218 2.45 -5.89 -10.86
CA GLY A 218 3.55 -5.28 -10.11
C GLY A 218 3.19 -3.96 -9.44
N GLY A 219 4.03 -3.50 -8.52
CA GLY A 219 3.77 -2.33 -7.67
C GLY A 219 3.90 -0.97 -8.36
N MET A 220 4.41 -0.90 -9.61
CA MET A 220 4.68 0.38 -10.27
C MET A 220 3.42 1.23 -10.48
N GLU A 221 2.32 0.63 -10.93
CA GLU A 221 1.08 1.39 -11.11
C GLU A 221 0.52 1.90 -9.78
N MET A 222 0.62 1.11 -8.70
CA MET A 222 0.23 1.56 -7.36
C MET A 222 1.06 2.79 -6.92
N LEU A 223 2.37 2.78 -7.20
CA LEU A 223 3.25 3.91 -6.93
C LEU A 223 2.82 5.17 -7.69
N VAL A 224 2.39 5.04 -8.94
CA VAL A 224 1.90 6.16 -9.75
C VAL A 224 0.52 6.61 -9.28
N TRP A 225 -0.40 5.68 -9.02
CA TRP A 225 -1.74 5.99 -8.56
C TRP A 225 -1.77 6.71 -7.21
N GLN A 226 -0.92 6.32 -6.25
CA GLN A 226 -0.86 7.04 -4.96
C GLN A 226 -0.41 8.50 -5.15
N ALA A 227 0.51 8.75 -6.09
CA ALA A 227 0.95 10.11 -6.41
C ALA A 227 -0.12 10.89 -7.19
N ALA A 228 -0.86 10.24 -8.09
CA ALA A 228 -2.00 10.84 -8.78
C ALA A 228 -3.11 11.23 -7.77
N ALA A 229 -3.44 10.33 -6.84
CA ALA A 229 -4.42 10.60 -5.79
C ALA A 229 -4.02 11.78 -4.90
N ALA A 230 -2.73 11.94 -4.57
CA ALA A 230 -2.25 13.12 -3.86
C ALA A 230 -2.50 14.42 -4.64
N GLN A 231 -2.25 14.41 -5.95
CA GLN A 231 -2.54 15.57 -6.80
C GLN A 231 -4.03 15.86 -6.95
N GLU A 232 -4.87 14.82 -6.98
CA GLU A 232 -6.32 14.99 -6.98
C GLU A 232 -6.80 15.68 -5.70
N ILE A 233 -6.22 15.29 -4.55
CA ILE A 233 -6.53 15.91 -3.25
C ILE A 233 -6.14 17.39 -3.22
N TRP A 234 -4.93 17.72 -3.70
CA TRP A 234 -4.42 19.10 -3.63
C TRP A 234 -5.02 20.04 -4.69
N PHE A 235 -5.30 19.52 -5.89
CA PHE A 235 -5.62 20.37 -7.05
C PHE A 235 -7.02 20.11 -7.63
N GLY A 236 -7.80 19.17 -7.05
CA GLY A 236 -9.15 18.85 -7.54
C GLY A 236 -9.18 18.27 -8.97
N ARG A 237 -8.10 17.65 -9.41
CA ARG A 237 -7.95 17.05 -10.75
C ARG A 237 -8.30 15.58 -10.71
N SER A 238 -8.49 14.98 -11.88
CA SER A 238 -8.65 13.53 -12.05
C SER A 238 -7.69 13.00 -13.09
N PHE A 239 -7.26 11.75 -12.93
CA PHE A 239 -6.38 11.04 -13.85
C PHE A 239 -7.04 9.76 -14.33
N SER A 240 -6.89 9.45 -15.62
CA SER A 240 -7.38 8.21 -16.22
C SER A 240 -6.37 7.08 -16.08
N ASP A 241 -6.86 5.82 -16.14
CA ASP A 241 -6.01 4.62 -16.13
C ASP A 241 -4.94 4.68 -17.22
N CYS A 242 -5.31 5.16 -18.43
CA CYS A 242 -4.37 5.30 -19.54
C CYS A 242 -3.21 6.27 -19.22
N GLN A 243 -3.48 7.40 -18.56
CA GLN A 243 -2.43 8.35 -18.17
C GLN A 243 -1.49 7.75 -17.14
N VAL A 244 -2.04 7.03 -16.15
CA VAL A 244 -1.25 6.37 -15.12
C VAL A 244 -0.39 5.25 -15.71
N ALA A 245 -0.96 4.38 -16.54
CA ALA A 245 -0.22 3.32 -17.22
C ALA A 245 0.91 3.86 -18.10
N GLN A 246 0.67 4.96 -18.83
CA GLN A 246 1.72 5.62 -19.64
C GLN A 246 2.88 6.17 -18.79
N VAL A 247 2.61 6.65 -17.59
CA VAL A 247 3.64 7.12 -16.68
C VAL A 247 4.39 5.93 -16.07
N ALA A 248 3.68 4.91 -15.59
CA ALA A 248 4.27 3.71 -15.03
C ALA A 248 5.22 3.00 -16.01
N ALA A 249 4.85 2.94 -17.30
CA ALA A 249 5.67 2.33 -18.34
C ALA A 249 6.98 3.10 -18.66
N LYS A 250 7.14 4.34 -18.17
CA LYS A 250 8.32 5.18 -18.40
C LYS A 250 9.26 5.25 -17.19
N MET A 251 8.88 4.67 -16.09
CA MET A 251 9.66 4.62 -14.84
C MET A 251 10.47 3.33 -14.76
#